data_31adaa336427ca438799475cf6669e74
#
_entry.id   31adaa336427ca438799475cf6669e74
#
_cell.length_a   1.000
_cell.length_b   1.000
_cell.length_c   1.000
_cell.angle_alpha   90.00
_cell.angle_beta   90.00
_cell.angle_gamma   90.00
#
_symmetry.space_group_name_H-M   'P 1'
#
loop_
_entity.id
_entity.type
_entity.pdbx_description
1 polymer ?
#
loop_
_entity_poly.entity_id
_entity_poly.type
_entity_poly.pdbx_seq_one_letter_code
_entity_poly.pdbx_strand_id
1 'polypeptide(L)' 'MELTIEQALEKGVSAHNSGNLQEAERLYRAILQSQPRHPDASHNLGLIAISVRQIEATRLKVIFLYFAKKF' A
#
# COMPACT_ATOMS: atom_id res chain seq x y z
N MET A 1 12.40 11.89 11.09
CA MET A 1 11.68 12.39 9.90
C MET A 1 11.34 13.85 10.11
N GLU A 2 11.71 14.72 9.18
CA GLU A 2 11.47 16.15 9.30
C GLU A 2 10.06 16.57 8.90
N LEU A 3 9.28 15.64 8.37
CA LEU A 3 7.90 15.89 7.96
C LEU A 3 6.98 15.91 9.18
N THR A 4 6.01 16.83 9.16
CA THR A 4 4.91 16.74 10.12
C THR A 4 4.04 15.53 9.77
N ILE A 5 3.19 15.11 10.71
CA ILE A 5 2.24 14.03 10.49
C ILE A 5 1.33 14.36 9.29
N GLU A 6 0.86 15.61 9.21
CA GLU A 6 -0.01 16.05 8.12
C GLU A 6 0.70 15.98 6.77
N GLN A 7 1.96 16.43 6.72
CA GLN A 7 2.76 16.37 5.49
C GLN A 7 3.02 14.93 5.07
N ALA A 8 3.33 14.06 6.03
CA ALA A 8 3.55 12.64 5.74
C ALA A 8 2.28 11.99 5.21
N LEU A 9 1.12 12.34 5.78
CA LEU A 9 -0.17 11.82 5.31
C LEU A 9 -0.45 12.28 3.88
N GLU A 10 -0.26 13.56 3.60
CA GLU A 10 -0.47 14.10 2.24
C GLU A 10 0.43 13.41 1.22
N LYS A 11 1.70 13.22 1.56
CA LYS A 11 2.64 12.53 0.67
C LYS A 11 2.27 11.07 0.48
N GLY A 12 1.80 10.43 1.55
CA GLY A 12 1.34 9.05 1.48
C GLY A 12 0.14 8.90 0.55
N VAL A 13 -0.85 9.79 0.68
CA VAL A 13 -2.03 9.78 -0.19
C VAL A 13 -1.63 10.04 -1.65
N SER A 14 -0.74 11.00 -1.88
CA SER A 14 -0.26 11.32 -3.22
C SER A 14 0.46 10.12 -3.84
N ALA A 15 1.32 9.46 -3.09
CA ALA A 15 2.02 8.26 -3.55
C ALA A 15 1.04 7.14 -3.86
N HIS A 16 0.05 6.94 -3.00
CA HIS A 16 -0.99 5.93 -3.19
C HIS A 16 -1.75 6.19 -4.49
N ASN A 17 -2.16 7.43 -4.70
CA ASN A 17 -2.95 7.81 -5.89
C ASN A 17 -2.15 7.69 -7.18
N SER A 18 -0.84 7.86 -7.12
CA SER A 18 0.03 7.69 -8.30
C SER A 18 0.50 6.25 -8.50
N GLY A 19 0.03 5.32 -7.68
CA GLY A 19 0.37 3.91 -7.80
C GLY A 19 1.69 3.52 -7.14
N ASN A 20 2.36 4.45 -6.46
CA ASN A 20 3.59 4.16 -5.73
C ASN A 20 3.25 3.62 -4.35
N LEU A 21 2.79 2.36 -4.32
CA LEU A 21 2.27 1.76 -3.09
C LEU A 21 3.36 1.53 -2.04
N GLN A 22 4.58 1.24 -2.47
CA GLN A 22 5.70 1.02 -1.57
C GLN A 22 6.02 2.29 -0.78
N GLU A 23 6.09 3.43 -1.45
CA GLU A 23 6.35 4.71 -0.80
C GLU A 23 5.19 5.12 0.11
N ALA A 24 3.95 4.90 -0.33
CA ALA A 24 2.78 5.16 0.49
C ALA A 24 2.81 4.34 1.77
N GLU A 25 3.11 3.06 1.67
CA GLU A 25 3.22 2.16 2.81
C GLU A 25 4.29 2.66 3.80
N ARG A 26 5.45 3.05 3.29
CA ARG A 26 6.54 3.56 4.11
C ARG A 26 6.09 4.79 4.92
N LEU A 27 5.40 5.72 4.27
CA LEU A 27 4.94 6.95 4.91
C LEU A 27 3.86 6.67 5.96
N TYR A 28 2.90 5.81 5.66
CA TYR A 28 1.85 5.46 6.62
C TYR A 28 2.42 4.72 7.83
N ARG A 29 3.39 3.83 7.63
CA ARG A 29 4.05 3.13 8.73
C ARG A 29 4.82 4.11 9.62
N ALA A 30 5.48 5.11 9.03
CA ALA A 30 6.18 6.14 9.79
C ALA A 30 5.20 6.95 10.66
N ILE A 31 4.03 7.28 10.12
CA ILE A 31 2.98 7.96 10.91
C ILE A 31 2.55 7.08 12.09
N LEU A 32 2.33 5.80 11.85
CA LEU A 32 1.86 4.88 12.89
C LEU A 32 2.92 4.60 13.96
N GLN A 33 4.20 4.80 13.66
CA GLN A 33 5.24 4.74 14.67
C GLN A 33 5.12 5.88 15.67
N SER A 34 4.77 7.09 15.20
CA SER A 34 4.55 8.25 16.07
C SER A 34 3.18 8.25 16.71
N GLN A 35 2.17 7.85 15.95
CA GLN A 35 0.77 7.86 16.38
C GLN A 35 0.11 6.54 16.03
N PRO A 36 0.26 5.50 16.89
CA PRO A 36 -0.24 4.16 16.58
C PRO A 36 -1.75 4.06 16.33
N ARG A 37 -2.51 5.06 16.78
CA ARG A 37 -3.96 5.09 16.62
C ARG A 37 -4.43 6.08 15.57
N HIS A 38 -3.53 6.57 14.72
CA HIS A 38 -3.90 7.52 13.67
C HIS A 38 -4.90 6.85 12.71
N PRO A 39 -6.16 7.31 12.65
CA PRO A 39 -7.19 6.60 11.91
C PRO A 39 -6.96 6.61 10.40
N ASP A 40 -6.54 7.73 9.82
CA ASP A 40 -6.35 7.84 8.38
C ASP A 40 -5.16 6.97 7.91
N ALA A 41 -4.05 7.00 8.65
CA ALA A 41 -2.88 6.20 8.29
C ALA A 41 -3.20 4.71 8.40
N SER A 42 -3.90 4.30 9.45
CA SER A 42 -4.30 2.92 9.66
C SER A 42 -5.24 2.44 8.55
N HIS A 43 -6.27 3.23 8.25
CA HIS A 43 -7.24 2.91 7.19
C HIS A 43 -6.55 2.80 5.83
N ASN A 44 -5.72 3.78 5.49
CA ASN A 44 -5.05 3.82 4.19
C ASN A 44 -4.03 2.70 4.04
N LEU A 45 -3.33 2.36 5.11
CA LEU A 45 -2.43 1.21 5.09
C LEU A 45 -3.19 -0.10 4.84
N GLY A 46 -4.38 -0.23 5.43
CA GLY A 46 -5.26 -1.37 5.18
C GLY A 46 -5.69 -1.46 3.72
N LEU A 47 -6.00 -0.33 3.09
CA LEU A 47 -6.34 -0.30 1.66
C LEU A 47 -5.17 -0.75 0.79
N ILE A 48 -3.95 -0.35 1.14
CA ILE A 48 -2.76 -0.79 0.41
C ILE A 48 -2.59 -2.31 0.53
N ALA A 49 -2.76 -2.86 1.73
CA ALA A 49 -2.65 -4.29 1.95
C ALA A 49 -3.64 -5.09 1.08
N ILE A 50 -4.88 -4.59 0.98
CA ILE A 50 -5.89 -5.21 0.11
C ILE A 50 -5.47 -5.13 -1.36
N SER A 51 -4.98 -3.97 -1.81
CA SER A 51 -4.54 -3.78 -3.19
C SER A 51 -3.39 -4.72 -3.56
N VAL A 52 -2.41 -4.86 -2.69
CA VAL A 52 -1.27 -5.75 -2.91
C VAL A 52 -1.73 -7.20 -2.99
N ARG A 53 -2.64 -7.61 -2.10
CA ARG A 53 -3.19 -8.96 -2.11
C ARG A 53 -3.92 -9.25 -3.43
N GLN A 54 -4.69 -8.30 -3.94
CA GLN A 54 -5.42 -8.47 -5.21
C GLN A 54 -4.46 -8.58 -6.40
N ILE A 55 -3.39 -7.78 -6.41
CA ILE A 55 -2.37 -7.83 -7.45
C ILE A 55 -1.68 -9.20 -7.45
N GLU A 56 -1.30 -9.70 -6.30
CA GLU A 56 -0.67 -11.01 -6.17
C GLU A 56 -1.60 -12.15 -6.58
N ALA A 57 -2.86 -12.10 -6.18
CA ALA A 57 -3.84 -13.11 -6.56
C ALA A 57 -4.04 -13.15 -8.08
N THR A 58 -4.12 -11.97 -8.72
CA THR A 58 -4.24 -11.87 -10.17
C THR A 58 -2.99 -12.42 -10.87
N ARG A 59 -1.81 -12.11 -10.34
CA ARG A 59 -0.55 -12.59 -10.88
C ARG A 59 -0.48 -14.11 -10.84
N LEU A 60 -0.83 -14.71 -9.72
CA LEU A 60 -0.85 -16.17 -9.56
C LEU A 60 -1.85 -16.82 -10.50
N LYS A 61 -3.02 -16.21 -10.68
CA LYS A 61 -4.03 -16.71 -11.60
C LYS A 61 -3.53 -16.71 -13.04
N VAL A 62 -2.87 -15.63 -13.46
CA VAL A 62 -2.31 -15.53 -14.82
C VAL A 62 -1.22 -16.58 -15.02
N ILE A 63 -0.34 -16.77 -14.06
CA ILE A 63 0.71 -17.79 -14.13
C ILE A 63 0.09 -19.18 -14.23
N PHE A 64 -0.91 -19.47 -13.41
CA PHE A 64 -1.60 -20.77 -13.45
C PHE A 64 -2.22 -21.03 -14.80
N LEU A 65 -2.92 -20.04 -15.37
CA LEU A 65 -3.55 -20.18 -16.69
C LEU A 65 -2.50 -20.39 -17.78
N TYR A 66 -1.36 -19.72 -17.68
CA TYR A 66 -0.26 -19.88 -18.62
C TYR A 66 0.23 -21.32 -18.63
N PHE A 67 0.51 -21.89 -17.45
CA PHE A 67 0.96 -23.26 -17.34
C PHE A 67 -0.09 -24.27 -17.75
N ALA A 68 -1.36 -24.01 -17.42
CA ALA A 68 -2.46 -24.89 -17.81
C ALA A 68 -2.59 -25.01 -19.33
N LYS A 69 -2.33 -23.92 -20.06
CA LYS A 69 -2.37 -23.93 -21.52
C LYS A 69 -1.18 -24.67 -22.15
N LYS A 70 -0.08 -24.76 -21.43
CA LYS A 70 1.15 -25.37 -21.96
C LYS A 70 1.17 -26.88 -21.81
N PHE A 71 0.37 -27.38 -20.90
CA PHE A 71 0.26 -28.82 -20.61
C PHE A 71 -1.14 -29.31 -20.87
#